data_9b7d8ec8b3cc5781b385888ee6c75d64
#
_entry.id   9b7d8ec8b3cc5781b385888ee6c75d64
#
_cell.length_a   1.000
_cell.length_b   1.000
_cell.length_c   1.000
_cell.angle_alpha   90.00
_cell.angle_beta   90.00
_cell.angle_gamma   90.00
#
_symmetry.space_group_name_H-M   'P 1'
#
loop_
_entity.id
_entity.type
_entity.pdbx_description
1 polymer ?
#
loop_
_entity_poly.entity_id
_entity_poly.type
_entity_poly.pdbx_seq_one_letter_code
_entity_poly.pdbx_strand_id
1 'polypeptide(L)'
;MPAIGSNRQNYFYQICIILQAKYQIDFVINNSINPVTMTKFIKKDDVSSSWYEIDATNAVVGRLAAVISLIVRGKNKATYTPHMDHGDFVVVKNIEHAKFTGKKFKDKIYYRHTGHPGGIKETTPERLHEKKPGETLKLAVKRMLPGGVLGRKQLTKLKIYSGSDHPHTAQNPEIIDLAKLNNKNLVRN
;
A
#
# COMPACT_ATOMS: atom_id res chain seq x y z
N MET A 1 -52.67 -64.22 -2.95
CA MET A 1 -52.05 -63.54 -1.79
C MET A 1 -50.72 -63.03 -2.27
N PRO A 2 -50.50 -61.72 -2.42
CA PRO A 2 -49.22 -61.18 -2.79
C PRO A 2 -48.36 -60.90 -1.56
N ALA A 3 -47.06 -61.22 -1.62
CA ALA A 3 -46.08 -61.13 -0.55
C ALA A 3 -45.79 -59.68 -0.12
N ILE A 4 -46.13 -59.40 1.14
CA ILE A 4 -45.78 -58.18 1.87
C ILE A 4 -44.40 -58.39 2.52
N GLY A 5 -43.32 -58.21 1.77
CA GLY A 5 -41.97 -58.46 2.33
C GLY A 5 -40.82 -57.55 1.84
N SER A 6 -41.03 -56.81 0.76
CA SER A 6 -39.88 -56.10 0.12
C SER A 6 -39.73 -54.58 0.42
N ASN A 7 -40.65 -54.00 1.17
CA ASN A 7 -40.64 -52.53 1.31
C ASN A 7 -39.84 -52.03 2.55
N ARG A 8 -39.63 -52.89 3.59
CA ARG A 8 -38.85 -52.43 4.76
C ARG A 8 -37.36 -52.36 4.54
N GLN A 9 -36.79 -53.22 3.70
CA GLN A 9 -35.35 -53.20 3.39
C GLN A 9 -34.97 -51.97 2.53
N ASN A 10 -35.84 -51.56 1.62
CA ASN A 10 -35.61 -50.38 0.81
C ASN A 10 -35.64 -49.06 1.63
N TYR A 11 -36.49 -48.98 2.66
CA TYR A 11 -36.50 -47.82 3.56
C TYR A 11 -35.21 -47.72 4.40
N PHE A 12 -34.69 -48.83 4.90
CA PHE A 12 -33.42 -48.83 5.63
C PHE A 12 -32.24 -48.42 4.74
N TYR A 13 -32.17 -48.87 3.51
CA TYR A 13 -31.15 -48.47 2.54
C TYR A 13 -31.25 -46.99 2.20
N GLN A 14 -32.45 -46.46 2.00
CA GLN A 14 -32.66 -45.03 1.75
C GLN A 14 -32.24 -44.18 2.93
N ILE A 15 -32.56 -44.58 4.15
CA ILE A 15 -32.17 -43.86 5.37
C ILE A 15 -30.66 -43.93 5.58
N CYS A 16 -30.00 -45.06 5.32
CA CYS A 16 -28.55 -45.17 5.37
C CYS A 16 -27.84 -44.24 4.35
N ILE A 17 -28.35 -44.15 3.10
CA ILE A 17 -27.80 -43.28 2.08
C ILE A 17 -27.96 -41.80 2.47
N ILE A 18 -29.13 -41.43 3.03
CA ILE A 18 -29.39 -40.04 3.47
C ILE A 18 -28.50 -39.71 4.69
N LEU A 19 -28.30 -40.61 5.62
CA LEU A 19 -27.38 -40.41 6.75
C LEU A 19 -25.93 -40.32 6.30
N GLN A 20 -25.52 -41.16 5.35
CA GLN A 20 -24.17 -41.14 4.82
C GLN A 20 -23.89 -39.85 4.00
N ALA A 21 -24.89 -39.36 3.25
CA ALA A 21 -24.82 -38.06 2.56
C ALA A 21 -24.75 -36.93 3.58
N LYS A 22 -25.49 -36.98 4.68
CA LYS A 22 -25.44 -35.96 5.74
C LYS A 22 -24.10 -35.94 6.44
N TYR A 23 -23.49 -37.10 6.74
CA TYR A 23 -22.12 -37.20 7.27
C TYR A 23 -21.06 -36.66 6.30
N GLN A 24 -21.23 -36.89 5.00
CA GLN A 24 -20.35 -36.33 3.97
C GLN A 24 -20.47 -34.80 3.87
N ILE A 25 -21.70 -34.26 4.00
CA ILE A 25 -21.95 -32.81 3.98
C ILE A 25 -21.37 -32.18 5.25
N ASP A 26 -21.57 -32.79 6.43
CA ASP A 26 -20.99 -32.27 7.67
C ASP A 26 -19.46 -32.32 7.67
N PHE A 27 -18.86 -33.35 7.06
CA PHE A 27 -17.41 -33.45 6.87
C PHE A 27 -16.88 -32.37 5.92
N VAL A 28 -17.61 -32.08 4.82
CA VAL A 28 -17.25 -31.01 3.88
C VAL A 28 -17.44 -29.63 4.49
N ILE A 29 -18.51 -29.42 5.26
CA ILE A 29 -18.74 -28.13 5.95
C ILE A 29 -17.69 -27.90 7.03
N ASN A 30 -17.34 -28.92 7.84
CA ASN A 30 -16.32 -28.78 8.87
C ASN A 30 -14.88 -28.60 8.30
N ASN A 31 -14.59 -29.14 7.11
CA ASN A 31 -13.34 -28.88 6.41
C ASN A 31 -13.34 -27.57 5.60
N SER A 32 -14.52 -27.00 5.31
CA SER A 32 -14.66 -25.70 4.63
C SER A 32 -14.71 -24.52 5.61
N ILE A 33 -14.86 -24.75 6.90
CA ILE A 33 -14.61 -23.75 7.92
C ILE A 33 -13.08 -23.62 7.96
N ASN A 34 -12.56 -22.72 7.13
CA ASN A 34 -11.17 -22.27 7.27
C ASN A 34 -10.91 -22.05 8.73
N PRO A 35 -9.92 -22.74 9.35
CA PRO A 35 -9.57 -22.44 10.73
C PRO A 35 -9.39 -20.92 10.78
N VAL A 36 -10.07 -20.28 11.75
CA VAL A 36 -9.89 -18.84 11.99
C VAL A 36 -8.38 -18.65 12.06
N THR A 37 -7.81 -18.23 10.93
CA THR A 37 -6.38 -18.04 10.82
C THR A 37 -6.07 -16.83 11.67
N MET A 38 -5.66 -17.08 12.91
CA MET A 38 -5.15 -16.05 13.79
C MET A 38 -4.08 -15.29 12.98
N THR A 39 -4.20 -13.97 12.92
CA THR A 39 -3.24 -13.13 12.23
C THR A 39 -1.84 -13.49 12.72
N LYS A 40 -1.03 -14.05 11.82
CA LYS A 40 0.32 -14.52 12.16
C LYS A 40 1.16 -13.32 12.59
N PHE A 41 1.68 -13.35 13.80
CA PHE A 41 2.67 -12.37 14.23
C PHE A 41 3.98 -12.65 13.49
N ILE A 42 4.49 -11.64 12.78
CA ILE A 42 5.74 -11.71 12.04
C ILE A 42 6.87 -11.15 12.89
N LYS A 43 7.96 -11.90 13.03
CA LYS A 43 9.17 -11.43 13.69
C LYS A 43 9.91 -10.44 12.79
N LYS A 44 10.78 -9.62 13.39
CA LYS A 44 11.56 -8.61 12.68
C LYS A 44 12.44 -9.22 11.57
N ASP A 45 12.94 -10.42 11.77
CA ASP A 45 13.85 -11.11 10.85
C ASP A 45 13.13 -11.71 9.64
N ASP A 46 11.81 -11.91 9.76
CA ASP A 46 10.96 -12.45 8.68
C ASP A 46 10.40 -11.36 7.75
N VAL A 47 10.72 -10.07 8.02
CA VAL A 47 10.23 -8.95 7.22
C VAL A 47 11.03 -8.80 5.94
N SER A 48 10.41 -9.08 4.80
CA SER A 48 10.97 -8.80 3.47
C SER A 48 10.55 -7.41 2.97
N SER A 49 11.51 -6.67 2.40
CA SER A 49 11.26 -5.36 1.77
C SER A 49 11.52 -5.47 0.27
N SER A 50 10.54 -5.09 -0.54
CA SER A 50 10.62 -5.03 -2.00
C SER A 50 11.01 -3.63 -2.47
N TRP A 51 11.42 -3.51 -3.73
CA TRP A 51 11.73 -2.25 -4.35
C TRP A 51 10.70 -1.93 -5.43
N TYR A 52 10.21 -0.70 -5.43
CA TYR A 52 9.24 -0.20 -6.38
C TYR A 52 9.75 1.05 -7.07
N GLU A 53 9.47 1.15 -8.36
CA GLU A 53 9.78 2.32 -9.18
C GLU A 53 8.49 2.98 -9.64
N ILE A 54 8.43 4.31 -9.54
CA ILE A 54 7.28 5.12 -9.91
C ILE A 54 7.73 6.28 -10.79
N ASP A 55 7.11 6.45 -11.95
CA ASP A 55 7.27 7.61 -12.79
C ASP A 55 6.34 8.75 -12.32
N ALA A 56 6.92 9.90 -12.00
CA ALA A 56 6.18 11.09 -11.56
C ALA A 56 5.71 11.99 -12.71
N THR A 57 5.93 11.63 -13.96
CA THR A 57 5.53 12.42 -15.12
C THR A 57 4.02 12.65 -15.11
N ASN A 58 3.60 13.92 -15.14
CA ASN A 58 2.19 14.35 -15.03
C ASN A 58 1.44 13.89 -13.77
N ALA A 59 2.13 13.33 -12.80
CA ALA A 59 1.53 12.88 -11.55
C ALA A 59 1.13 14.07 -10.66
N VAL A 60 -0.03 13.96 -10.00
CA VAL A 60 -0.48 14.92 -9.00
C VAL A 60 0.29 14.69 -7.70
N VAL A 61 1.12 15.64 -7.28
CA VAL A 61 2.02 15.51 -6.11
C VAL A 61 1.31 14.98 -4.86
N GLY A 62 0.11 15.47 -4.53
CA GLY A 62 -0.62 15.04 -3.33
C GLY A 62 -1.09 13.59 -3.39
N ARG A 63 -1.54 13.12 -4.55
CA ARG A 63 -1.99 11.74 -4.76
C ARG A 63 -0.82 10.78 -4.85
N LEU A 64 0.22 11.18 -5.55
CA LEU A 64 1.49 10.46 -5.58
C LEU A 64 2.02 10.25 -4.15
N ALA A 65 2.04 11.30 -3.33
CA ALA A 65 2.45 11.20 -1.93
C ALA A 65 1.59 10.24 -1.09
N ALA A 66 0.28 10.17 -1.35
CA ALA A 66 -0.61 9.23 -0.68
C ALA A 66 -0.28 7.77 -1.03
N VAL A 67 -0.08 7.46 -2.32
CA VAL A 67 0.33 6.11 -2.77
C VAL A 67 1.67 5.73 -2.15
N ILE A 68 2.67 6.60 -2.24
CA ILE A 68 4.00 6.37 -1.67
C ILE A 68 3.93 6.14 -0.16
N SER A 69 3.13 6.94 0.56
CA SER A 69 3.02 6.80 2.02
C SER A 69 2.44 5.46 2.46
N LEU A 70 1.52 4.88 1.67
CA LEU A 70 0.96 3.54 1.91
C LEU A 70 2.01 2.45 1.71
N ILE A 71 2.81 2.54 0.64
CA ILE A 71 3.85 1.56 0.29
C ILE A 71 5.01 1.64 1.31
N VAL A 72 5.52 2.84 1.57
CA VAL A 72 6.64 3.06 2.51
C VAL A 72 6.29 2.69 3.95
N ARG A 73 5.00 2.78 4.32
CA ARG A 73 4.50 2.31 5.61
C ARG A 73 4.24 0.79 5.61
N GLY A 74 4.05 0.18 4.44
CA GLY A 74 3.72 -1.25 4.29
C GLY A 74 2.25 -1.58 4.48
N LYS A 75 1.34 -0.58 4.40
CA LYS A 75 -0.10 -0.81 4.54
C LYS A 75 -0.73 -1.60 3.39
N ASN A 76 -0.01 -1.78 2.29
CA ASN A 76 -0.40 -2.63 1.17
C ASN A 76 -0.23 -4.12 1.45
N LYS A 77 0.52 -4.48 2.50
CA LYS A 77 0.79 -5.88 2.87
C LYS A 77 -0.25 -6.41 3.86
N ALA A 78 -0.70 -7.64 3.67
CA ALA A 78 -1.61 -8.32 4.61
C ALA A 78 -0.99 -8.51 6.00
N THR A 79 0.34 -8.57 6.06
CA THR A 79 1.13 -8.78 7.27
C THR A 79 1.44 -7.51 8.05
N TYR A 80 0.85 -6.37 7.65
CA TYR A 80 1.12 -5.08 8.26
C TYR A 80 0.85 -5.05 9.76
N THR A 81 1.85 -4.60 10.53
CA THR A 81 1.74 -4.32 11.97
C THR A 81 2.21 -2.89 12.26
N PRO A 82 1.47 -2.08 13.05
CA PRO A 82 1.77 -0.65 13.25
C PRO A 82 3.11 -0.35 13.91
N HIS A 83 3.60 -1.26 14.76
CA HIS A 83 4.82 -1.08 15.55
C HIS A 83 6.10 -1.51 14.83
N MET A 84 5.98 -2.19 13.68
CA MET A 84 7.11 -2.71 12.92
C MET A 84 7.26 -1.98 11.57
N ASP A 85 8.46 -2.07 11.00
CA ASP A 85 8.79 -1.46 9.73
C ASP A 85 8.63 -2.48 8.59
N HIS A 86 7.38 -2.67 8.13
CA HIS A 86 7.02 -3.54 6.99
C HIS A 86 7.10 -2.85 5.64
N GLY A 87 7.51 -1.58 5.61
CA GLY A 87 7.51 -0.77 4.41
C GLY A 87 8.52 -1.23 3.37
N ASP A 88 8.22 -0.89 2.12
CA ASP A 88 9.05 -1.15 0.96
C ASP A 88 9.83 0.10 0.54
N PHE A 89 10.87 -0.12 -0.27
CA PHE A 89 11.62 0.97 -0.86
C PHE A 89 10.90 1.50 -2.10
N VAL A 90 10.86 2.83 -2.23
CA VAL A 90 10.24 3.48 -3.38
C VAL A 90 11.24 4.42 -4.03
N VAL A 91 11.46 4.21 -5.32
CA VAL A 91 12.26 5.07 -6.19
C VAL A 91 11.29 5.87 -7.05
N VAL A 92 11.38 7.18 -7.01
CA VAL A 92 10.58 8.10 -7.83
C VAL A 92 11.49 8.76 -8.85
N LYS A 93 11.17 8.64 -10.13
CA LYS A 93 11.89 9.28 -11.22
C LYS A 93 11.07 10.42 -11.84
N ASN A 94 11.72 11.28 -12.62
CA ASN A 94 11.11 12.38 -13.35
C ASN A 94 10.30 13.36 -12.49
N ILE A 95 10.75 13.61 -11.24
CA ILE A 95 9.99 14.44 -10.29
C ILE A 95 9.77 15.87 -10.78
N GLU A 96 10.58 16.36 -11.71
CA GLU A 96 10.47 17.69 -12.31
C GLU A 96 9.16 17.89 -13.05
N HIS A 97 8.61 16.81 -13.60
CA HIS A 97 7.36 16.83 -14.37
C HIS A 97 6.11 16.59 -13.51
N ALA A 98 6.27 16.52 -12.18
CA ALA A 98 5.15 16.38 -11.26
C ALA A 98 4.35 17.70 -11.18
N LYS A 99 3.02 17.59 -11.13
CA LYS A 99 2.10 18.72 -11.21
C LYS A 99 1.32 18.95 -9.93
N PHE A 100 0.98 20.20 -9.67
CA PHE A 100 0.02 20.59 -8.65
C PHE A 100 -1.33 20.90 -9.31
N THR A 101 -2.42 20.60 -8.63
CA THR A 101 -3.77 20.93 -9.10
C THR A 101 -4.16 22.33 -8.65
N GLY A 102 -4.80 23.10 -9.55
CA GLY A 102 -5.23 24.47 -9.28
C GLY A 102 -4.05 25.42 -9.05
N LYS A 103 -4.28 26.50 -8.31
CA LYS A 103 -3.29 27.57 -8.08
C LYS A 103 -2.26 27.22 -6.97
N LYS A 104 -2.26 25.98 -6.44
CA LYS A 104 -1.43 25.58 -5.28
C LYS A 104 0.08 25.75 -5.51
N PHE A 105 0.54 25.71 -6.75
CA PHE A 105 1.95 25.86 -7.05
C PHE A 105 2.51 27.23 -6.65
N LYS A 106 1.69 28.28 -6.80
CA LYS A 106 2.05 29.66 -6.44
C LYS A 106 1.55 30.07 -5.06
N ASP A 107 0.31 29.71 -4.71
CA ASP A 107 -0.38 30.25 -3.54
C ASP A 107 -0.07 29.47 -2.24
N LYS A 108 0.36 28.22 -2.34
CA LYS A 108 0.66 27.44 -1.14
C LYS A 108 1.95 27.93 -0.49
N ILE A 109 1.92 28.09 0.85
CA ILE A 109 3.09 28.51 1.63
C ILE A 109 3.53 27.40 2.57
N TYR A 110 4.82 27.11 2.58
CA TYR A 110 5.48 26.26 3.54
C TYR A 110 6.19 27.12 4.59
N TYR A 111 5.73 27.01 5.84
CA TYR A 111 6.33 27.69 6.96
C TYR A 111 7.39 26.84 7.65
N ARG A 112 8.51 27.47 8.00
CA ARG A 112 9.58 26.89 8.82
C ARG A 112 10.01 27.90 9.86
N HIS A 113 9.98 27.51 11.15
CA HIS A 113 10.49 28.33 12.24
C HIS A 113 11.97 28.02 12.51
N THR A 114 12.76 29.03 12.78
CA THR A 114 14.21 28.90 13.04
C THR A 114 14.55 28.65 14.50
N GLY A 115 13.59 28.80 15.41
CA GLY A 115 13.79 28.70 16.86
C GLY A 115 14.00 30.03 17.57
N HIS A 116 14.16 31.14 16.82
CA HIS A 116 14.35 32.49 17.39
C HIS A 116 13.06 33.33 17.31
N PRO A 117 12.84 34.31 18.20
CA PRO A 117 11.72 35.23 18.08
C PRO A 117 11.68 35.90 16.71
N GLY A 118 10.49 35.93 16.07
CA GLY A 118 10.33 36.45 14.71
C GLY A 118 10.92 35.60 13.59
N GLY A 119 11.42 34.40 13.89
CA GLY A 119 12.15 33.54 12.96
C GLY A 119 11.27 32.67 12.05
N ILE A 120 10.10 33.10 11.61
CA ILE A 120 9.27 32.40 10.64
C ILE A 120 9.82 32.66 9.22
N LYS A 121 10.14 31.57 8.51
CA LYS A 121 10.53 31.63 7.09
C LYS A 121 9.45 30.99 6.23
N GLU A 122 9.12 31.65 5.13
CA GLU A 122 8.12 31.26 4.18
C GLU A 122 8.77 30.83 2.84
N THR A 123 8.23 29.81 2.22
CA THR A 123 8.69 29.36 0.90
C THR A 123 7.50 28.81 0.10
N THR A 124 7.37 29.21 -1.15
CA THR A 124 6.36 28.66 -2.06
C THR A 124 6.85 27.36 -2.69
N PRO A 125 5.94 26.45 -3.14
CA PRO A 125 6.31 25.25 -3.89
C PRO A 125 7.14 25.56 -5.13
N GLU A 126 6.85 26.65 -5.83
CA GLU A 126 7.58 27.12 -7.02
C GLU A 126 9.07 27.32 -6.71
N ARG A 127 9.39 28.16 -5.72
CA ARG A 127 10.76 28.40 -5.27
C ARG A 127 11.47 27.16 -4.74
N LEU A 128 10.69 26.25 -4.10
CA LEU A 128 11.23 25.02 -3.57
C LEU A 128 11.54 24.02 -4.69
N HIS A 129 10.70 23.99 -5.72
CA HIS A 129 10.88 23.15 -6.89
C HIS A 129 12.11 23.55 -7.72
N GLU A 130 12.33 24.84 -7.92
CA GLU A 130 13.52 25.36 -8.59
C GLU A 130 14.82 24.97 -7.86
N LYS A 131 14.82 25.06 -6.54
CA LYS A 131 16.01 24.76 -5.74
C LYS A 131 16.24 23.25 -5.55
N LYS A 132 15.17 22.51 -5.26
CA LYS A 132 15.19 21.08 -4.96
C LYS A 132 13.86 20.45 -5.38
N PRO A 133 13.72 19.96 -6.60
CA PRO A 133 12.45 19.46 -7.14
C PRO A 133 11.79 18.38 -6.27
N GLY A 134 12.56 17.47 -5.68
CA GLY A 134 12.03 16.39 -4.86
C GLY A 134 11.56 16.78 -3.46
N GLU A 135 11.92 17.96 -2.96
CA GLU A 135 11.63 18.34 -1.57
C GLU A 135 10.13 18.54 -1.33
N THR A 136 9.38 19.03 -2.30
CA THR A 136 7.92 19.20 -2.22
C THR A 136 7.21 17.87 -1.99
N LEU A 137 7.60 16.84 -2.74
CA LEU A 137 7.06 15.48 -2.58
C LEU A 137 7.49 14.89 -1.23
N LYS A 138 8.76 15.01 -0.86
CA LYS A 138 9.29 14.52 0.41
C LYS A 138 8.57 15.11 1.62
N LEU A 139 8.28 16.43 1.60
CA LEU A 139 7.50 17.10 2.64
C LEU A 139 6.06 16.61 2.69
N ALA A 140 5.43 16.34 1.53
CA ALA A 140 4.09 15.79 1.47
C ALA A 140 4.03 14.39 2.09
N VAL A 141 4.94 13.50 1.71
CA VAL A 141 5.04 12.13 2.28
C VAL A 141 5.37 12.18 3.77
N LYS A 142 6.32 13.01 4.19
CA LYS A 142 6.68 13.18 5.62
C LYS A 142 5.47 13.53 6.49
N ARG A 143 4.56 14.38 6.00
CA ARG A 143 3.36 14.79 6.73
C ARG A 143 2.26 13.72 6.73
N MET A 144 2.33 12.74 5.84
CA MET A 144 1.41 11.60 5.76
C MET A 144 1.90 10.38 6.56
N LEU A 145 3.18 10.33 6.89
CA LEU A 145 3.74 9.28 7.73
C LEU A 145 3.49 9.60 9.22
N PRO A 146 3.42 8.56 10.09
CA PRO A 146 3.30 8.76 11.53
C PRO A 146 4.51 9.52 12.06
N GLY A 147 4.29 10.32 13.10
CA GLY A 147 5.37 10.96 13.85
C GLY A 147 6.25 9.94 14.58
N GLY A 148 7.44 10.39 14.99
CA GLY A 148 8.34 9.59 15.82
C GLY A 148 9.49 8.93 15.05
N VAL A 149 10.19 8.00 15.74
CA VAL A 149 11.41 7.36 15.23
C VAL A 149 11.11 6.46 14.03
N LEU A 150 10.02 5.67 14.11
CA LEU A 150 9.62 4.75 13.06
C LEU A 150 9.29 5.48 11.74
N GLY A 151 8.51 6.56 11.79
CA GLY A 151 8.18 7.34 10.59
C GLY A 151 9.40 8.00 9.96
N ARG A 152 10.39 8.44 10.76
CA ARG A 152 11.67 8.94 10.23
C ARG A 152 12.45 7.85 9.51
N LYS A 153 12.48 6.63 10.06
CA LYS A 153 13.11 5.47 9.42
C LYS A 153 12.40 5.08 8.13
N GLN A 154 11.07 5.05 8.13
CA GLN A 154 10.27 4.79 6.94
C GLN A 154 10.54 5.82 5.83
N LEU A 155 10.66 7.10 6.17
CA LEU A 155 10.95 8.16 5.20
C LEU A 155 12.29 7.97 4.49
N THR A 156 13.28 7.32 5.07
CA THR A 156 14.58 7.04 4.43
C THR A 156 14.48 6.04 3.27
N LYS A 157 13.40 5.25 3.23
CA LYS A 157 13.12 4.29 2.15
C LYS A 157 12.65 4.97 0.86
N LEU A 158 12.25 6.25 0.93
CA LEU A 158 11.88 7.05 -0.22
C LEU A 158 13.13 7.66 -0.87
N LYS A 159 13.36 7.32 -2.15
CA LYS A 159 14.41 7.87 -2.99
C LYS A 159 13.78 8.65 -4.13
N ILE A 160 14.21 9.89 -4.35
CA ILE A 160 13.60 10.79 -5.34
C ILE A 160 14.70 11.31 -6.26
N TYR A 161 14.49 11.20 -7.56
CA TYR A 161 15.42 11.61 -8.61
C TYR A 161 14.76 12.57 -9.60
N SER A 162 15.54 13.55 -10.10
CA SER A 162 15.10 14.57 -11.07
C SER A 162 15.29 14.01 -12.45
N GLY A 163 15.61 13.02 -12.88
CA GLY A 163 15.74 12.50 -14.24
C GLY A 163 15.13 11.10 -14.35
N SER A 164 15.37 10.48 -15.49
CA SER A 164 14.99 9.09 -15.77
C SER A 164 15.92 8.10 -15.08
N ASP A 165 17.18 8.48 -14.83
CA ASP A 165 18.24 7.56 -14.39
C ASP A 165 18.39 7.58 -12.87
N HIS A 166 18.60 6.41 -12.32
CA HIS A 166 18.82 6.23 -10.88
C HIS A 166 19.81 5.08 -10.60
N PRO A 167 20.56 5.12 -9.49
CA PRO A 167 21.59 4.11 -9.16
C PRO A 167 21.03 2.78 -8.64
N HIS A 168 19.70 2.61 -8.58
CA HIS A 168 19.04 1.44 -7.98
C HIS A 168 18.61 0.37 -8.98
N THR A 169 19.20 0.32 -10.16
CA THR A 169 18.90 -0.70 -11.19
C THR A 169 19.28 -2.11 -10.72
N ALA A 170 20.34 -2.24 -9.93
CA ALA A 170 20.78 -3.53 -9.40
C ALA A 170 19.76 -4.21 -8.44
N GLN A 171 18.85 -3.43 -7.85
CA GLN A 171 17.77 -3.94 -6.99
C GLN A 171 16.54 -4.43 -7.76
N ASN A 172 16.53 -4.32 -9.10
CA ASN A 172 15.43 -4.71 -9.98
C ASN A 172 14.06 -4.21 -9.46
N PRO A 173 13.85 -2.88 -9.36
CA PRO A 173 12.60 -2.36 -8.82
C PRO A 173 11.41 -2.68 -9.73
N GLU A 174 10.29 -3.09 -9.13
CA GLU A 174 9.05 -3.34 -9.84
C GLU A 174 8.37 -2.01 -10.20
N ILE A 175 7.99 -1.85 -11.48
CA ILE A 175 7.38 -0.62 -11.98
C ILE A 175 5.90 -0.58 -11.58
N ILE A 176 5.51 0.47 -10.86
CA ILE A 176 4.12 0.76 -10.50
C ILE A 176 3.55 1.83 -11.43
N ASP A 177 2.51 1.47 -12.17
CA ASP A 177 1.76 2.40 -13.01
C ASP A 177 0.67 3.11 -12.18
N LEU A 178 0.84 4.42 -12.02
CA LEU A 178 -0.10 5.27 -11.28
C LEU A 178 -1.48 5.35 -11.94
N ALA A 179 -1.57 5.26 -13.26
CA ALA A 179 -2.83 5.33 -14.01
C ALA A 179 -3.69 4.09 -13.73
N LYS A 180 -3.07 2.90 -13.66
CA LYS A 180 -3.77 1.65 -13.33
C LYS A 180 -4.33 1.65 -11.91
N LEU A 181 -3.65 2.28 -10.95
CA LEU A 181 -4.15 2.39 -9.59
C LEU A 181 -5.36 3.32 -9.50
N ASN A 182 -5.30 4.48 -10.15
CA ASN A 182 -6.42 5.43 -10.22
C ASN A 182 -6.16 6.47 -11.31
N ASN A 183 -7.08 6.60 -12.27
CA ASN A 183 -7.00 7.60 -13.34
C ASN A 183 -6.89 9.06 -12.85
N LYS A 184 -7.31 9.34 -11.61
CA LYS A 184 -7.17 10.66 -10.99
C LYS A 184 -5.75 10.97 -10.50
N ASN A 185 -4.84 10.00 -10.49
CA ASN A 185 -3.46 10.21 -10.04
C ASN A 185 -2.67 11.06 -11.03
N LEU A 186 -3.03 11.01 -12.29
CA LEU A 186 -2.46 11.87 -13.33
C LEU A 186 -3.35 13.09 -13.60
N VAL A 187 -2.74 14.17 -14.05
CA VAL A 187 -3.47 15.36 -14.53
C VAL A 187 -4.10 15.02 -15.86
N ARG A 188 -5.41 15.20 -15.97
CA ARG A 188 -6.13 15.13 -17.25
C ARG A 188 -5.81 16.41 -18.03
N ASN A 189 -5.32 16.25 -19.23
CA ASN A 189 -5.21 17.34 -20.21
C ASN A 189 -6.60 17.75 -20.68
#